data_948dc910780b33bbc55a50bc8ac2e647
#
_entry.id   948dc910780b33bbc55a50bc8ac2e647
#
_cell.length_a   1.000
_cell.length_b   1.000
_cell.length_c   1.000
_cell.angle_alpha   90.00
_cell.angle_beta   90.00
_cell.angle_gamma   90.00
#
_symmetry.space_group_name_H-M   'P 1'
#
loop_
_entity.id
_entity.type
_entity.pdbx_description
1 polymer ?
#
loop_
_entity_poly.entity_id
_entity_poly.type
_entity_poly.pdbx_seq_one_letter_code
_entity_poly.pdbx_strand_id
1 'polypeptide(L)'
;MNKLFVSFLDCAANLQNLGYKLIRVAILIIFVWIGGLKFANYEANGIVKFVANSPFMSFMLKNASNKVTSPEGKVVKEYKLNEVKEGAYDPAKSAWHVENRTYTFSHGLGLLICAIGILVFLGMFNPYLGLAGEVLCIIMTFGTLSFLVTTPEAWVHASPEALAAGEYANGFPYLTGAGRLVIKDVAILAGAVVLLSQSAKAILARLGK
;
A
#
# COMPACT_ATOMS: atom_id res chain seq x y z
N MET A 1 -20.15 42.07 -0.33
CA MET A 1 -19.89 40.62 -0.47
C MET A 1 -21.21 39.91 -0.59
N ASN A 2 -21.37 38.94 -1.49
CA ASN A 2 -22.66 38.29 -1.75
C ASN A 2 -23.03 37.41 -0.53
N LYS A 3 -24.24 37.59 0.05
CA LYS A 3 -24.72 36.86 1.23
C LYS A 3 -24.69 35.33 1.02
N LEU A 4 -25.02 34.87 -0.20
CA LEU A 4 -24.93 33.44 -0.57
C LEU A 4 -23.49 32.88 -0.46
N PHE A 5 -22.50 33.67 -0.88
CA PHE A 5 -21.11 33.28 -0.81
C PHE A 5 -20.64 33.19 0.65
N VAL A 6 -21.03 34.14 1.50
CA VAL A 6 -20.71 34.08 2.95
C VAL A 6 -21.33 32.85 3.61
N SER A 7 -22.61 32.57 3.33
CA SER A 7 -23.31 31.39 3.84
C SER A 7 -22.66 30.10 3.39
N PHE A 8 -22.17 30.01 2.14
CA PHE A 8 -21.39 28.88 1.65
C PHE A 8 -20.08 28.71 2.43
N LEU A 9 -19.34 29.80 2.67
CA LEU A 9 -18.09 29.77 3.43
C LEU A 9 -18.32 29.31 4.87
N ASP A 10 -19.38 29.79 5.52
CA ASP A 10 -19.73 29.36 6.88
C ASP A 10 -20.06 27.86 6.94
N CYS A 11 -20.80 27.35 5.96
CA CYS A 11 -21.09 25.93 5.84
C CYS A 11 -19.80 25.11 5.63
N ALA A 12 -18.94 25.55 4.70
CA ALA A 12 -17.68 24.87 4.39
C ALA A 12 -16.70 24.86 5.57
N ALA A 13 -16.62 25.95 6.34
CA ALA A 13 -15.78 26.05 7.51
C ALA A 13 -16.16 25.05 8.62
N ASN A 14 -17.43 24.66 8.68
CA ASN A 14 -17.94 23.70 9.68
C ASN A 14 -17.81 22.22 9.25
N LEU A 15 -17.25 21.92 8.06
CA LEU A 15 -17.09 20.54 7.57
C LEU A 15 -15.90 19.78 8.20
N GLN A 16 -15.06 20.41 9.00
CA GLN A 16 -13.85 19.79 9.56
C GLN A 16 -14.11 18.45 10.28
N ASN A 17 -15.12 18.42 11.14
CA ASN A 17 -15.48 17.19 11.87
C ASN A 17 -16.02 16.10 10.96
N LEU A 18 -16.76 16.47 9.92
CA LEU A 18 -17.20 15.53 8.88
C LEU A 18 -16.00 15.01 8.11
N GLY A 19 -15.04 15.88 7.76
CA GLY A 19 -13.79 15.51 7.10
C GLY A 19 -13.02 14.43 7.85
N TYR A 20 -12.84 14.59 9.17
CA TYR A 20 -12.19 13.57 9.99
C TYR A 20 -12.90 12.22 9.97
N LYS A 21 -14.24 12.22 10.07
CA LYS A 21 -15.03 10.98 9.97
C LYS A 21 -14.90 10.32 8.60
N LEU A 22 -14.96 11.11 7.54
CA LEU A 22 -14.82 10.59 6.17
C LEU A 22 -13.44 9.99 5.91
N ILE A 23 -12.36 10.61 6.41
CA ILE A 23 -11.00 10.04 6.29
C ILE A 23 -10.93 8.69 7.01
N ARG A 24 -11.48 8.55 8.23
CA ARG A 24 -11.51 7.28 8.96
C ARG A 24 -12.27 6.19 8.21
N VAL A 25 -13.44 6.54 7.67
CA VAL A 25 -14.26 5.60 6.87
C VAL A 25 -13.54 5.21 5.58
N ALA A 26 -12.90 6.17 4.91
CA ALA A 26 -12.15 5.88 3.68
C ALA A 26 -10.98 4.92 3.95
N ILE A 27 -10.20 5.17 5.01
CA ILE A 27 -9.10 4.26 5.41
C ILE A 27 -9.65 2.88 5.78
N LEU A 28 -10.76 2.79 6.53
CA LEU A 28 -11.40 1.51 6.85
C LEU A 28 -11.75 0.73 5.57
N ILE A 29 -12.46 1.37 4.62
CA ILE A 29 -12.90 0.72 3.39
C ILE A 29 -11.69 0.22 2.59
N ILE A 30 -10.69 1.09 2.37
CA ILE A 30 -9.49 0.73 1.61
C ILE A 30 -8.75 -0.42 2.30
N PHE A 31 -8.52 -0.33 3.60
CA PHE A 31 -7.70 -1.30 4.33
C PHE A 31 -8.39 -2.64 4.50
N VAL A 32 -9.69 -2.65 4.80
CA VAL A 32 -10.45 -3.91 4.91
C VAL A 32 -10.59 -4.57 3.54
N TRP A 33 -10.81 -3.80 2.49
CA TRP A 33 -10.92 -4.35 1.14
C TRP A 33 -9.59 -4.89 0.64
N ILE A 34 -8.54 -4.06 0.62
CA ILE A 34 -7.21 -4.48 0.16
C ILE A 34 -6.60 -5.57 1.06
N GLY A 35 -6.78 -5.44 2.38
CA GLY A 35 -6.36 -6.49 3.33
C GLY A 35 -7.10 -7.80 3.12
N GLY A 36 -8.41 -7.75 2.85
CA GLY A 36 -9.21 -8.93 2.52
C GLY A 36 -8.77 -9.61 1.22
N LEU A 37 -8.40 -8.83 0.19
CA LEU A 37 -7.88 -9.37 -1.07
C LEU A 37 -6.56 -10.13 -0.89
N LYS A 38 -5.77 -9.87 0.17
CA LYS A 38 -4.52 -10.60 0.45
C LYS A 38 -4.71 -12.09 0.76
N PHE A 39 -5.97 -12.52 0.98
CA PHE A 39 -6.32 -13.93 1.10
C PHE A 39 -6.57 -14.61 -0.26
N ALA A 40 -6.64 -13.85 -1.34
CA ALA A 40 -6.78 -14.38 -2.69
C ALA A 40 -5.40 -14.58 -3.33
N ASN A 41 -5.18 -15.75 -3.96
CA ASN A 41 -3.87 -16.13 -4.50
C ASN A 41 -3.34 -15.15 -5.56
N TYR A 42 -4.19 -14.61 -6.43
CA TYR A 42 -3.75 -13.67 -7.47
C TYR A 42 -3.14 -12.40 -6.87
N GLU A 43 -3.72 -11.89 -5.79
CA GLU A 43 -3.23 -10.71 -5.09
C GLU A 43 -1.97 -11.03 -4.28
N ALA A 44 -1.93 -12.22 -3.65
CA ALA A 44 -0.75 -12.72 -2.95
C ALA A 44 0.45 -12.89 -3.91
N ASN A 45 0.24 -13.39 -5.12
CA ASN A 45 1.28 -13.52 -6.14
C ASN A 45 1.85 -12.14 -6.53
N GLY A 46 0.99 -11.12 -6.66
CA GLY A 46 1.38 -9.77 -7.06
C GLY A 46 2.26 -9.04 -6.06
N ILE A 47 2.22 -9.42 -4.75
CA ILE A 47 3.01 -8.75 -3.72
C ILE A 47 4.48 -9.14 -3.72
N VAL A 48 4.82 -10.32 -4.28
CA VAL A 48 6.16 -10.91 -4.18
C VAL A 48 7.24 -9.98 -4.72
N LYS A 49 7.02 -9.31 -5.84
CA LYS A 49 7.97 -8.36 -6.43
C LYS A 49 8.33 -7.21 -5.49
N PHE A 50 7.39 -6.71 -4.71
CA PHE A 50 7.63 -5.65 -3.75
C PHE A 50 8.45 -6.16 -2.57
N VAL A 51 8.04 -7.29 -1.99
CA VAL A 51 8.70 -7.88 -0.82
C VAL A 51 10.10 -8.37 -1.16
N ALA A 52 10.28 -9.07 -2.29
CA ALA A 52 11.58 -9.58 -2.74
C ALA A 52 12.61 -8.49 -3.05
N ASN A 53 12.16 -7.28 -3.36
CA ASN A 53 13.03 -6.13 -3.61
C ASN A 53 13.21 -5.22 -2.39
N SER A 54 12.44 -5.43 -1.32
CA SER A 54 12.55 -4.62 -0.11
C SER A 54 13.69 -5.12 0.78
N PRO A 55 14.65 -4.27 1.16
CA PRO A 55 15.70 -4.63 2.10
C PRO A 55 15.15 -4.94 3.50
N PHE A 56 13.95 -4.46 3.82
CA PHE A 56 13.33 -4.61 5.14
C PHE A 56 12.38 -5.81 5.23
N MET A 57 11.96 -6.40 4.09
CA MET A 57 10.93 -7.44 4.06
C MET A 57 11.36 -8.70 3.30
N SER A 58 12.43 -8.66 2.50
CA SER A 58 12.83 -9.78 1.64
C SER A 58 13.10 -11.08 2.40
N PHE A 59 13.53 -10.99 3.66
CA PHE A 59 13.78 -12.14 4.54
C PHE A 59 12.50 -12.91 4.94
N MET A 60 11.32 -12.33 4.73
CA MET A 60 10.03 -12.98 5.00
C MET A 60 9.66 -14.02 3.96
N LEU A 61 10.29 -13.96 2.78
CA LEU A 61 10.13 -14.91 1.68
C LEU A 61 11.36 -15.81 1.59
N LYS A 62 11.16 -17.10 1.33
CA LYS A 62 12.26 -18.10 1.36
C LYS A 62 13.19 -17.99 0.16
N ASN A 63 12.62 -17.92 -1.07
CA ASN A 63 13.36 -18.09 -2.33
C ASN A 63 13.33 -16.85 -3.23
N ALA A 64 12.36 -15.96 -3.05
CA ALA A 64 12.03 -14.89 -4.00
C ALA A 64 13.21 -13.97 -4.35
N SER A 65 14.13 -13.74 -3.41
CA SER A 65 15.30 -12.86 -3.58
C SER A 65 16.54 -13.57 -4.12
N ASN A 66 16.51 -14.92 -4.25
CA ASN A 66 17.62 -15.70 -4.79
C ASN A 66 17.93 -15.26 -6.21
N LYS A 67 19.21 -15.29 -6.58
CA LYS A 67 19.65 -15.03 -7.96
C LYS A 67 19.71 -16.36 -8.71
N VAL A 68 19.02 -16.43 -9.83
CA VAL A 68 18.96 -17.60 -10.72
C VAL A 68 19.22 -17.18 -12.14
N THR A 69 19.69 -18.12 -12.99
CA THR A 69 19.85 -17.87 -14.42
C THR A 69 18.55 -18.20 -15.13
N SER A 70 18.01 -17.22 -15.86
CA SER A 70 16.82 -17.43 -16.69
C SER A 70 17.13 -18.31 -17.91
N PRO A 71 16.11 -18.88 -18.58
CA PRO A 71 16.30 -19.62 -19.85
C PRO A 71 17.01 -18.82 -20.93
N GLU A 72 16.98 -17.50 -20.84
CA GLU A 72 17.64 -16.56 -21.76
C GLU A 72 19.09 -16.27 -21.37
N GLY A 73 19.63 -16.95 -20.34
CA GLY A 73 21.00 -16.77 -19.84
C GLY A 73 21.21 -15.51 -18.95
N LYS A 74 20.17 -14.78 -18.60
CA LYS A 74 20.26 -13.61 -17.73
C LYS A 74 20.13 -13.96 -16.26
N VAL A 75 20.95 -13.36 -15.41
CA VAL A 75 20.82 -13.51 -13.94
C VAL A 75 19.68 -12.61 -13.45
N VAL A 76 18.65 -13.25 -12.90
CA VAL A 76 17.43 -12.57 -12.40
C VAL A 76 17.11 -13.06 -10.98
N LYS A 77 16.26 -12.32 -10.26
CA LYS A 77 15.70 -12.83 -9.01
C LYS A 77 14.67 -13.93 -9.32
N GLU A 78 14.64 -14.98 -8.52
CA GLU A 78 13.86 -16.21 -8.75
C GLU A 78 12.35 -15.93 -8.90
N TYR A 79 11.81 -14.93 -8.19
CA TYR A 79 10.39 -14.58 -8.33
C TYR A 79 10.00 -14.21 -9.77
N LYS A 80 10.92 -13.63 -10.57
CA LYS A 80 10.63 -13.24 -11.96
C LYS A 80 10.28 -14.43 -12.87
N LEU A 81 10.82 -15.60 -12.57
CA LEU A 81 10.49 -16.84 -13.29
C LEU A 81 9.13 -17.41 -12.85
N ASN A 82 8.65 -17.00 -11.68
CA ASN A 82 7.45 -17.52 -11.05
C ASN A 82 6.28 -16.51 -11.03
N GLU A 83 6.40 -15.40 -11.75
CA GLU A 83 5.28 -14.44 -11.89
C GLU A 83 4.08 -15.09 -12.58
N VAL A 84 2.90 -14.90 -11.99
CA VAL A 84 1.61 -15.33 -12.53
C VAL A 84 0.82 -14.09 -12.91
N LYS A 85 0.30 -14.02 -14.14
CA LYS A 85 -0.56 -12.92 -14.57
C LYS A 85 -1.88 -12.96 -13.79
N GLU A 86 -2.45 -11.80 -13.52
CA GLU A 86 -3.76 -11.70 -12.89
C GLU A 86 -4.80 -12.51 -13.69
N GLY A 87 -5.58 -13.33 -12.97
CA GLY A 87 -6.59 -14.22 -13.57
C GLY A 87 -6.05 -15.49 -14.23
N ALA A 88 -4.72 -15.68 -14.30
CA ALA A 88 -4.13 -16.92 -14.80
C ALA A 88 -3.85 -17.90 -13.63
N TYR A 89 -3.78 -19.20 -13.97
CA TYR A 89 -3.40 -20.26 -13.05
C TYR A 89 -2.29 -21.13 -13.65
N ASP A 90 -1.23 -21.34 -12.89
CA ASP A 90 -0.12 -22.22 -13.26
C ASP A 90 0.21 -23.08 -12.02
N PRO A 91 -0.01 -24.41 -12.08
CA PRO A 91 0.21 -25.31 -10.96
C PRO A 91 1.64 -25.31 -10.43
N ALA A 92 2.63 -25.26 -11.32
CA ALA A 92 4.05 -25.30 -10.95
C ALA A 92 4.45 -24.02 -10.21
N LYS A 93 4.02 -22.85 -10.72
CA LYS A 93 4.27 -21.57 -10.08
C LYS A 93 3.51 -21.45 -8.76
N SER A 94 2.29 -21.97 -8.70
CA SER A 94 1.51 -22.00 -7.44
C SER A 94 2.21 -22.84 -6.38
N ALA A 95 2.77 -23.98 -6.73
CA ALA A 95 3.57 -24.81 -5.82
C ALA A 95 4.82 -24.06 -5.32
N TRP A 96 5.51 -23.33 -6.21
CA TRP A 96 6.63 -22.48 -5.81
C TRP A 96 6.20 -21.39 -4.82
N HIS A 97 5.05 -20.74 -5.04
CA HIS A 97 4.55 -19.71 -4.10
C HIS A 97 4.25 -20.28 -2.72
N VAL A 98 3.76 -21.53 -2.64
CA VAL A 98 3.57 -22.23 -1.35
C VAL A 98 4.92 -22.43 -0.66
N GLU A 99 5.92 -22.97 -1.37
CA GLU A 99 7.26 -23.19 -0.83
C GLU A 99 7.95 -21.89 -0.41
N ASN A 100 7.80 -20.83 -1.21
CA ASN A 100 8.32 -19.49 -0.94
C ASN A 100 7.63 -18.79 0.25
N ARG A 101 6.61 -19.39 0.87
CA ARG A 101 5.76 -18.81 1.95
C ARG A 101 4.98 -17.57 1.53
N THR A 102 4.75 -17.38 0.23
CA THR A 102 4.04 -16.22 -0.31
C THR A 102 2.65 -16.06 0.31
N TYR A 103 1.88 -17.14 0.33
CA TYR A 103 0.49 -17.10 0.84
C TYR A 103 0.45 -16.88 2.35
N THR A 104 1.31 -17.51 3.11
CA THR A 104 1.41 -17.30 4.57
C THR A 104 1.74 -15.85 4.90
N PHE A 105 2.73 -15.28 4.21
CA PHE A 105 3.09 -13.88 4.36
C PHE A 105 1.93 -12.96 3.98
N SER A 106 1.29 -13.19 2.82
CA SER A 106 0.18 -12.39 2.32
C SER A 106 -1.01 -12.39 3.29
N HIS A 107 -1.38 -13.55 3.84
CA HIS A 107 -2.47 -13.66 4.82
C HIS A 107 -2.16 -12.89 6.10
N GLY A 108 -0.93 -13.02 6.63
CA GLY A 108 -0.48 -12.26 7.81
C GLY A 108 -0.52 -10.76 7.58
N LEU A 109 -0.06 -10.31 6.41
CA LEU A 109 -0.12 -8.92 6.00
C LEU A 109 -1.58 -8.45 5.85
N GLY A 110 -2.45 -9.26 5.26
CA GLY A 110 -3.88 -8.97 5.12
C GLY A 110 -4.56 -8.73 6.46
N LEU A 111 -4.30 -9.60 7.44
CA LEU A 111 -4.79 -9.44 8.81
C LEU A 111 -4.30 -8.13 9.45
N LEU A 112 -3.02 -7.82 9.29
CA LEU A 112 -2.43 -6.58 9.81
C LEU A 112 -3.09 -5.35 9.20
N ILE A 113 -3.25 -5.31 7.87
CA ILE A 113 -3.89 -4.21 7.15
C ILE A 113 -5.33 -4.02 7.64
N CYS A 114 -6.12 -5.10 7.72
CA CYS A 114 -7.50 -5.03 8.22
C CYS A 114 -7.55 -4.50 9.66
N ALA A 115 -6.68 -5.00 10.53
CA ALA A 115 -6.62 -4.56 11.93
C ALA A 115 -6.32 -3.06 12.06
N ILE A 116 -5.37 -2.55 11.26
CA ILE A 116 -5.04 -1.12 11.24
C ILE A 116 -6.26 -0.29 10.79
N GLY A 117 -6.93 -0.68 9.70
CA GLY A 117 -8.12 0.01 9.21
C GLY A 117 -9.24 0.07 10.27
N ILE A 118 -9.46 -1.05 10.97
CA ILE A 118 -10.45 -1.13 12.05
C ILE A 118 -10.05 -0.22 13.22
N LEU A 119 -8.78 -0.22 13.65
CA LEU A 119 -8.30 0.64 14.73
C LEU A 119 -8.47 2.13 14.41
N VAL A 120 -8.11 2.56 13.18
CA VAL A 120 -8.31 3.93 12.72
C VAL A 120 -9.79 4.32 12.78
N PHE A 121 -10.68 3.43 12.33
CA PHE A 121 -12.12 3.66 12.38
C PHE A 121 -12.64 3.76 13.82
N LEU A 122 -12.23 2.86 14.71
CA LEU A 122 -12.62 2.87 16.12
C LEU A 122 -12.17 4.14 16.84
N GLY A 123 -11.24 4.89 16.26
CA GLY A 123 -10.86 6.24 16.72
C GLY A 123 -12.01 7.25 16.75
N MET A 124 -13.14 6.97 16.06
CA MET A 124 -14.36 7.78 16.20
C MET A 124 -15.00 7.65 17.58
N PHE A 125 -14.81 6.53 18.26
CA PHE A 125 -15.43 6.22 19.55
C PHE A 125 -14.41 6.32 20.70
N ASN A 126 -13.17 5.89 20.44
CA ASN A 126 -12.10 5.89 21.41
C ASN A 126 -10.79 6.44 20.81
N PRO A 127 -10.31 7.65 21.22
CA PRO A 127 -9.13 8.26 20.63
C PRO A 127 -7.84 7.49 20.91
N TYR A 128 -7.77 6.63 21.94
CA TYR A 128 -6.59 5.78 22.18
C TYR A 128 -6.46 4.68 21.12
N LEU A 129 -7.58 4.05 20.72
CA LEU A 129 -7.59 3.07 19.62
C LEU A 129 -7.25 3.76 18.31
N GLY A 130 -7.81 4.96 18.06
CA GLY A 130 -7.48 5.78 16.90
C GLY A 130 -6.00 6.08 16.83
N LEU A 131 -5.41 6.59 17.90
CA LEU A 131 -3.98 6.92 17.98
C LEU A 131 -3.11 5.70 17.61
N ALA A 132 -3.40 4.52 18.17
CA ALA A 132 -2.66 3.30 17.85
C ALA A 132 -2.79 2.92 16.37
N GLY A 133 -4.00 2.94 15.81
CA GLY A 133 -4.25 2.65 14.40
C GLY A 133 -3.56 3.64 13.47
N GLU A 134 -3.58 4.91 13.80
CA GLU A 134 -2.98 5.99 13.00
C GLU A 134 -1.45 5.91 12.97
N VAL A 135 -0.81 5.62 14.11
CA VAL A 135 0.63 5.36 14.18
C VAL A 135 1.02 4.16 13.32
N LEU A 136 0.29 3.05 13.46
CA LEU A 136 0.54 1.85 12.64
C LEU A 136 0.29 2.11 11.15
N CYS A 137 -0.75 2.88 10.81
CA CYS A 137 -1.05 3.30 9.43
C CYS A 137 0.10 4.11 8.83
N ILE A 138 0.65 5.08 9.58
CA ILE A 138 1.81 5.88 9.16
C ILE A 138 3.03 5.00 8.92
N ILE A 139 3.36 4.10 9.85
CA ILE A 139 4.49 3.18 9.71
C ILE A 139 4.33 2.30 8.47
N MET A 140 3.13 1.75 8.26
CA MET A 140 2.84 0.89 7.13
C MET A 140 2.91 1.66 5.80
N THR A 141 2.38 2.88 5.73
CA THR A 141 2.44 3.68 4.51
C THR A 141 3.87 4.11 4.15
N PHE A 142 4.74 4.36 5.12
CA PHE A 142 6.17 4.53 4.84
C PHE A 142 6.79 3.25 4.26
N GLY A 143 6.41 2.09 4.79
CA GLY A 143 6.83 0.80 4.25
C GLY A 143 6.39 0.61 2.80
N THR A 144 5.13 0.88 2.47
CA THR A 144 4.61 0.74 1.09
C THR A 144 5.23 1.78 0.16
N LEU A 145 5.36 3.04 0.58
CA LEU A 145 5.99 4.08 -0.23
C LEU A 145 7.47 3.79 -0.53
N SER A 146 8.17 3.07 0.36
CA SER A 146 9.54 2.64 0.11
C SER A 146 9.67 1.76 -1.15
N PHE A 147 8.60 1.08 -1.57
CA PHE A 147 8.58 0.27 -2.78
C PHE A 147 8.78 1.08 -4.06
N LEU A 148 8.48 2.38 -4.08
CA LEU A 148 8.81 3.25 -5.22
C LEU A 148 10.32 3.36 -5.45
N VAL A 149 11.11 3.20 -4.38
CA VAL A 149 12.57 3.26 -4.47
C VAL A 149 13.19 1.88 -4.62
N THR A 150 12.61 0.86 -3.98
CA THR A 150 13.22 -0.46 -3.88
C THR A 150 12.76 -1.43 -4.98
N THR A 151 11.62 -1.16 -5.65
CA THR A 151 11.03 -2.08 -6.63
C THR A 151 11.16 -1.52 -8.04
N PRO A 152 12.06 -2.06 -8.89
CA PRO A 152 12.22 -1.58 -10.27
C PRO A 152 10.93 -1.62 -11.08
N GLU A 153 10.08 -2.64 -10.84
CA GLU A 153 8.80 -2.83 -11.53
C GLU A 153 7.74 -1.75 -11.21
N ALA A 154 8.03 -0.84 -10.27
CA ALA A 154 7.20 0.35 -10.04
C ALA A 154 7.33 1.38 -11.18
N TRP A 155 8.43 1.32 -11.94
CA TRP A 155 8.76 2.24 -13.03
C TRP A 155 8.63 1.58 -14.39
N VAL A 156 8.24 2.36 -15.40
CA VAL A 156 8.24 1.90 -16.79
C VAL A 156 9.67 1.68 -17.25
N HIS A 157 9.93 0.53 -17.85
CA HIS A 157 11.17 0.21 -18.54
C HIS A 157 10.85 -0.10 -20.00
N ALA A 158 11.13 0.87 -20.88
CA ALA A 158 10.92 0.69 -22.31
C ALA A 158 11.87 -0.39 -22.86
N SER A 159 11.37 -1.23 -23.76
CA SER A 159 12.20 -2.20 -24.48
C SER A 159 13.13 -1.48 -25.46
N PRO A 160 14.23 -2.12 -25.89
CA PRO A 160 15.10 -1.55 -26.93
C PRO A 160 14.34 -1.18 -28.21
N GLU A 161 13.34 -1.98 -28.59
CA GLU A 161 12.50 -1.75 -29.76
C GLU A 161 11.60 -0.52 -29.58
N ALA A 162 11.01 -0.35 -28.37
CA ALA A 162 10.22 0.82 -28.06
C ALA A 162 11.06 2.11 -28.05
N LEU A 163 12.26 2.05 -27.49
CA LEU A 163 13.20 3.17 -27.53
C LEU A 163 13.62 3.52 -28.96
N ALA A 164 13.87 2.52 -29.81
CA ALA A 164 14.18 2.73 -31.23
C ALA A 164 13.00 3.32 -32.00
N ALA A 165 11.76 3.04 -31.59
CA ALA A 165 10.53 3.62 -32.14
C ALA A 165 10.24 5.04 -31.62
N GLY A 166 11.06 5.59 -30.71
CA GLY A 166 10.90 6.93 -30.17
C GLY A 166 10.04 7.02 -28.91
N GLU A 167 9.77 5.90 -28.23
CA GLU A 167 9.13 5.91 -26.91
C GLU A 167 10.08 6.44 -25.84
N TYR A 168 9.62 7.45 -25.11
CA TYR A 168 10.44 8.14 -24.10
C TYR A 168 10.10 7.73 -22.66
N ALA A 169 9.05 6.92 -22.43
CA ALA A 169 8.61 6.52 -21.12
C ALA A 169 9.56 5.48 -20.52
N ASN A 170 10.62 5.94 -19.85
CA ASN A 170 11.62 5.08 -19.22
C ASN A 170 12.06 5.64 -17.88
N GLY A 171 11.86 4.90 -16.80
CA GLY A 171 12.22 5.32 -15.44
C GLY A 171 11.35 6.48 -14.90
N PHE A 172 11.91 7.28 -13.99
CA PHE A 172 11.21 8.43 -13.42
C PHE A 172 10.91 9.47 -14.50
N PRO A 173 9.72 10.09 -14.54
CA PRO A 173 8.58 9.97 -13.64
C PRO A 173 7.49 8.95 -14.06
N TYR A 174 7.80 8.04 -14.97
CA TYR A 174 6.81 7.14 -15.61
C TYR A 174 6.52 5.93 -14.75
N LEU A 175 5.35 5.92 -14.08
CA LEU A 175 4.91 4.84 -13.20
C LEU A 175 4.14 3.76 -13.97
N THR A 176 4.44 2.50 -13.67
CA THR A 176 3.61 1.34 -14.06
C THR A 176 2.29 1.30 -13.28
N GLY A 177 1.41 0.35 -13.57
CA GLY A 177 0.23 0.09 -12.74
C GLY A 177 0.57 -0.16 -11.27
N ALA A 178 1.64 -0.90 -11.01
CA ALA A 178 2.14 -1.16 -9.67
C ALA A 178 2.64 0.13 -8.96
N GLY A 179 3.42 0.95 -9.65
CA GLY A 179 3.88 2.23 -9.10
C GLY A 179 2.73 3.21 -8.84
N ARG A 180 1.74 3.25 -9.75
CA ARG A 180 0.53 4.08 -9.58
C ARG A 180 -0.33 3.64 -8.39
N LEU A 181 -0.34 2.34 -8.08
CA LEU A 181 -1.01 1.84 -6.88
C LEU A 181 -0.33 2.37 -5.62
N VAL A 182 0.98 2.28 -5.55
CA VAL A 182 1.78 2.66 -4.37
C VAL A 182 1.78 4.17 -4.12
N ILE A 183 1.90 5.02 -5.17
CA ILE A 183 1.97 6.47 -4.98
C ILE A 183 0.71 7.06 -4.32
N LYS A 184 -0.43 6.38 -4.43
CA LYS A 184 -1.69 6.81 -3.78
C LYS A 184 -1.61 6.76 -2.25
N ASP A 185 -0.69 5.99 -1.69
CA ASP A 185 -0.47 5.90 -0.25
C ASP A 185 0.01 7.22 0.37
N VAL A 186 0.50 8.17 -0.43
CA VAL A 186 0.78 9.55 0.00
C VAL A 186 -0.48 10.21 0.58
N ALA A 187 -1.65 9.99 -0.03
CA ALA A 187 -2.91 10.55 0.47
C ALA A 187 -3.36 9.87 1.79
N ILE A 188 -3.12 8.56 1.92
CA ILE A 188 -3.39 7.81 3.16
C ILE A 188 -2.48 8.31 4.28
N LEU A 189 -1.19 8.50 3.99
CA LEU A 189 -0.22 9.05 4.94
C LEU A 189 -0.66 10.42 5.46
N ALA A 190 -1.02 11.35 4.55
CA ALA A 190 -1.48 12.68 4.90
C ALA A 190 -2.75 12.62 5.79
N GLY A 191 -3.72 11.78 5.40
CA GLY A 191 -4.93 11.56 6.19
C GLY A 191 -4.63 11.00 7.58
N ALA A 192 -3.74 10.01 7.69
CA ALA A 192 -3.34 9.41 8.97
C ALA A 192 -2.66 10.43 9.90
N VAL A 193 -1.79 11.31 9.37
CA VAL A 193 -1.15 12.39 10.15
C VAL A 193 -2.19 13.39 10.69
N VAL A 194 -3.17 13.77 9.88
CA VAL A 194 -4.26 14.67 10.30
C VAL A 194 -5.10 14.03 11.41
N LEU A 195 -5.44 12.74 11.27
CA LEU A 195 -6.19 12.00 12.28
C LEU A 195 -5.38 11.80 13.57
N LEU A 196 -4.08 11.53 13.47
CA LEU A 196 -3.17 11.42 14.62
C LEU A 196 -3.19 12.70 15.46
N SER A 197 -3.13 13.86 14.82
CA SER A 197 -3.26 15.14 15.51
C SER A 197 -4.62 15.29 16.21
N GLN A 198 -5.71 14.87 15.56
CA GLN A 198 -7.06 14.92 16.16
C GLN A 198 -7.16 14.00 17.38
N SER A 199 -6.68 12.75 17.30
CA SER A 199 -6.70 11.78 18.40
C SER A 199 -5.85 12.25 19.57
N ALA A 200 -4.65 12.77 19.30
CA ALA A 200 -3.77 13.32 20.31
C ALA A 200 -4.42 14.50 21.08
N LYS A 201 -5.04 15.46 20.38
CA LYS A 201 -5.79 16.58 20.99
C LYS A 201 -6.93 16.08 21.89
N ALA A 202 -7.68 15.08 21.41
CA ALA A 202 -8.79 14.51 22.19
C ALA A 202 -8.31 13.80 23.46
N ILE A 203 -7.14 13.14 23.41
CA ILE A 203 -6.52 12.51 24.58
C ILE A 203 -6.02 13.59 25.57
N LEU A 204 -5.29 14.61 25.09
CA LEU A 204 -4.80 15.69 25.93
C LEU A 204 -5.94 16.41 26.67
N ALA A 205 -7.05 16.69 25.98
CA ALA A 205 -8.24 17.27 26.60
C ALA A 205 -8.83 16.38 27.72
N ARG A 206 -8.79 15.04 27.58
CA ARG A 206 -9.21 14.11 28.62
C ARG A 206 -8.25 14.07 29.82
N LEU A 207 -6.97 14.41 29.62
CA LEU A 207 -5.94 14.47 30.66
C LEU A 207 -5.88 15.84 31.35
N GLY A 208 -6.75 16.78 30.98
CA GLY A 208 -6.77 18.14 31.54
C GLY A 208 -5.56 19.01 31.14
N LYS A 209 -4.97 18.72 29.96
CA LYS A 209 -3.81 19.43 29.40
C LYS A 209 -4.18 20.19 28.16
#